data_219fb605be303e1278a4d79ef62c567b
#
_entry.id   219fb605be303e1278a4d79ef62c567b
#
_cell.length_a   1.000
_cell.length_b   1.000
_cell.length_c   1.000
_cell.angle_alpha   90.00
_cell.angle_beta   90.00
_cell.angle_gamma   90.00
#
_symmetry.space_group_name_H-M   'P 1'
#
loop_
_entity.id
_entity.type
_entity.pdbx_description
1 polymer ?
#
loop_
_entity_poly.entity_id
_entity_poly.type
_entity_poly.pdbx_seq_one_letter_code
_entity_poly.pdbx_strand_id
1 'polypeptide(L)' 'MVDYSPLWDTMQKRKITQYTLLKDKVLDNHTLDRLKKGQNITLVTLERIRKYLSCTPNDVVSFTDDA' A
#
# COMPACT_ATOMS: atom_id res chain seq x y z
N MET A 1 -15.31 -4.08 -0.20
CA MET A 1 -14.24 -4.26 0.81
C MET A 1 -12.89 -3.90 0.20
N VAL A 2 -12.06 -3.22 0.95
CA VAL A 2 -10.72 -2.82 0.48
C VAL A 2 -9.75 -3.99 0.64
N ASP A 3 -8.92 -4.21 -0.38
CA ASP A 3 -7.94 -5.29 -0.37
C ASP A 3 -6.58 -4.71 -0.83
N TYR A 4 -5.57 -4.88 -0.01
CA TYR A 4 -4.21 -4.39 -0.30
C TYR A 4 -3.27 -5.49 -0.80
N SER A 5 -3.79 -6.65 -1.16
CA SER A 5 -2.95 -7.73 -1.72
C SER A 5 -2.11 -7.26 -2.91
N PRO A 6 -2.63 -6.41 -3.82
CA PRO A 6 -1.81 -5.91 -4.92
C PRO A 6 -0.55 -5.16 -4.43
N LEU A 7 -0.67 -4.43 -3.32
CA LEU A 7 0.48 -3.70 -2.76
C LEU A 7 1.60 -4.65 -2.38
N TRP A 8 1.27 -5.73 -1.67
CA TRP A 8 2.28 -6.69 -1.21
C TRP A 8 2.95 -7.38 -2.39
N ASP A 9 2.17 -7.73 -3.42
CA ASP A 9 2.70 -8.32 -4.64
C ASP A 9 3.64 -7.35 -5.38
N THR A 10 3.24 -6.09 -5.50
CA THR A 10 4.04 -5.08 -6.17
C THR A 10 5.36 -4.84 -5.44
N MET A 11 5.30 -4.76 -4.11
CA MET A 11 6.50 -4.60 -3.29
C MET A 11 7.45 -5.77 -3.48
N GLN A 12 6.93 -6.99 -3.51
CA GLN A 12 7.74 -8.18 -3.70
C GLN A 12 8.43 -8.16 -5.07
N LYS A 13 7.68 -7.81 -6.11
CA LYS A 13 8.23 -7.73 -7.48
C LYS A 13 9.33 -6.69 -7.59
N ARG A 14 9.24 -5.61 -6.83
CA ARG A 14 10.21 -4.51 -6.85
C ARG A 14 11.27 -4.65 -5.77
N LYS A 15 11.21 -5.73 -4.99
CA LYS A 15 12.15 -6.01 -3.90
C LYS A 15 12.20 -4.88 -2.87
N ILE A 16 11.05 -4.30 -2.58
CA ILE A 16 10.89 -3.25 -1.59
C ILE A 16 10.24 -3.85 -0.36
N THR A 17 10.83 -3.60 0.82
CA THR A 17 10.31 -4.12 2.08
C THR A 17 9.48 -3.08 2.81
N GLN A 18 8.68 -3.53 3.79
CA GLN A 18 7.94 -2.62 4.66
C GLN A 18 8.90 -1.69 5.41
N TYR A 19 10.06 -2.21 5.81
CA TYR A 19 11.07 -1.40 6.48
C TYR A 19 11.52 -0.22 5.60
N THR A 20 11.69 -0.45 4.30
CA THR A 20 12.09 0.60 3.36
C THR A 20 11.05 1.70 3.30
N LEU A 21 9.77 1.35 3.32
CA LEU A 21 8.70 2.35 3.32
C LEU A 21 8.75 3.24 4.55
N LEU A 22 9.06 2.66 5.71
CA LEU A 22 9.21 3.41 6.95
C LEU A 22 10.46 4.27 6.94
N LYS A 23 11.56 3.71 6.49
CA LYS A 23 12.86 4.39 6.45
C LYS A 23 12.83 5.62 5.55
N ASP A 24 12.21 5.50 4.40
CA ASP A 24 12.12 6.59 3.42
C ASP A 24 10.94 7.52 3.70
N LYS A 25 10.26 7.31 4.84
CA LYS A 25 9.14 8.14 5.30
C LYS A 25 7.98 8.22 4.32
N VAL A 26 7.81 7.16 3.52
CA VAL A 26 6.64 7.03 2.66
C VAL A 26 5.39 6.82 3.51
N LEU A 27 5.54 6.00 4.55
CA LEU A 27 4.49 5.69 5.53
C LEU A 27 5.05 5.81 6.94
N ASP A 28 4.17 6.01 7.91
CA ASP A 28 4.49 5.84 9.32
C ASP A 28 4.01 4.45 9.80
N ASN A 29 4.37 4.10 11.03
CA ASN A 29 3.99 2.81 11.60
C ASN A 29 2.47 2.64 11.69
N HIS A 30 1.75 3.70 11.98
CA HIS A 30 0.31 3.68 12.12
C HIS A 30 -0.37 3.34 10.79
N THR A 31 0.09 3.97 9.71
CA THR A 31 -0.45 3.74 8.37
C THR A 31 -0.12 2.33 7.88
N LEU A 32 1.11 1.88 8.14
CA LEU A 32 1.51 0.52 7.78
C LEU A 32 0.63 -0.51 8.48
N ASP A 33 0.34 -0.29 9.75
CA ASP A 33 -0.54 -1.16 10.52
C ASP A 33 -1.94 -1.23 9.90
N ARG A 34 -2.47 -0.09 9.47
CA ARG A 34 -3.76 -0.05 8.79
C ARG A 34 -3.77 -0.87 7.51
N LEU A 35 -2.69 -0.77 6.72
CA LEU A 35 -2.55 -1.55 5.50
C LEU A 35 -2.54 -3.05 5.80
N LYS A 36 -1.82 -3.45 6.85
CA LYS A 36 -1.76 -4.86 7.25
C LYS A 36 -3.12 -5.40 7.69
N LYS A 37 -3.94 -4.55 8.30
CA LYS A 37 -5.27 -4.93 8.81
C LYS A 37 -6.38 -4.74 7.80
N GLY A 38 -6.06 -4.25 6.59
CA GLY A 38 -7.08 -3.99 5.58
C GLY A 38 -7.97 -2.80 5.89
N GLN A 39 -7.47 -1.85 6.68
CA GLN A 39 -8.21 -0.65 7.04
C GLN A 39 -8.01 0.47 6.02
N ASN A 40 -8.87 1.49 6.08
CA ASN A 40 -8.83 2.59 5.11
C ASN A 40 -7.59 3.46 5.27
N ILE A 41 -7.10 3.98 4.13
CA ILE A 41 -6.05 5.00 4.11
C ILE A 41 -6.56 6.18 3.30
N THR A 42 -5.90 7.34 3.42
CA THR A 42 -6.28 8.51 2.65
C THR A 42 -5.78 8.40 1.22
N LEU A 43 -6.40 9.14 0.33
CA LEU A 43 -5.97 9.20 -1.07
C LEU A 43 -4.57 9.79 -1.20
N VAL A 44 -4.20 10.71 -0.32
CA VAL A 44 -2.85 11.28 -0.29
C VAL A 44 -1.83 10.19 0.01
N THR A 45 -2.13 9.34 0.97
CA THR A 45 -1.25 8.20 1.30
C THR A 45 -1.13 7.25 0.13
N LEU A 46 -2.25 6.94 -0.52
CA LEU A 46 -2.26 6.10 -1.72
C LEU A 46 -1.37 6.69 -2.81
N GLU A 47 -1.46 8.00 -3.03
CA GLU A 47 -0.64 8.68 -4.02
C GLU A 47 0.85 8.57 -3.70
N ARG A 48 1.22 8.73 -2.43
CA ARG A 48 2.62 8.60 -2.00
C ARG A 48 3.17 7.22 -2.29
N ILE A 49 2.40 6.19 -1.94
CA ILE A 49 2.81 4.80 -2.17
C ILE A 49 2.97 4.55 -3.66
N ARG A 50 1.98 4.96 -4.46
CA ARG A 50 2.00 4.78 -5.90
C ARG A 50 3.22 5.43 -6.54
N LYS A 51 3.51 6.66 -6.16
CA LYS A 51 4.67 7.39 -6.69
C LYS A 51 5.99 6.74 -6.29
N TYR A 52 6.10 6.33 -5.04
CA TYR A 52 7.31 5.69 -4.56
C TYR A 52 7.60 4.39 -5.30
N LEU A 53 6.57 3.60 -5.55
CA LEU A 53 6.71 2.33 -6.25
C LEU A 53 6.68 2.48 -7.77
N SER A 54 6.42 3.68 -8.29
CA SER A 54 6.27 3.95 -9.73
C SER A 54 5.25 3.01 -10.36
N CYS A 55 4.09 2.91 -9.73
CA CYS A 55 3.02 2.02 -10.17
C CYS A 55 1.69 2.76 -10.23
N THR A 56 0.64 2.07 -10.66
CA THR A 56 -0.71 2.62 -10.71
C THR A 56 -1.45 2.34 -9.40
N PRO A 57 -2.55 3.05 -9.09
CA PRO A 57 -3.35 2.73 -7.90
C PRO A 57 -3.85 1.29 -7.89
N ASN A 58 -4.10 0.69 -9.05
CA ASN A 58 -4.53 -0.70 -9.15
C ASN A 58 -3.46 -1.68 -8.67
N ASP A 59 -2.20 -1.26 -8.66
CA ASP A 59 -1.10 -2.07 -8.16
C ASP A 59 -0.95 -1.97 -6.64
N VAL A 60 -1.75 -1.13 -6.00
CA VAL A 60 -1.72 -0.92 -4.55
C VAL A 60 -2.97 -1.46 -3.89
N VAL A 61 -4.12 -1.18 -4.47
CA VAL A 61 -5.41 -1.48 -3.83
C VAL A 61 -6.39 -2.03 -4.85
N SER A 62 -7.23 -2.94 -4.40
CA SER A 62 -8.39 -3.40 -5.17
C SER A 62 -9.60 -3.42 -4.26
N PHE A 63 -10.77 -3.58 -4.85
CA PHE A 63 -12.02 -3.64 -4.11
C PHE A 63 -12.69 -4.97 -4.43
N THR A 64 -13.12 -5.67 -3.38
CA THR A 64 -13.88 -6.90 -3.53
C THR A 64 -15.32 -6.63 -3.14
N ASP A 65 -16.25 -7.18 -3.91
CA ASP A 65 -17.66 -7.05 -3.60
C ASP A 65 -18.04 -8.13 -2.57
N ASP A 66 -18.79 -7.70 -1.56
CA ASP A 66 -19.35 -8.62 -0.58
C ASP A 66 -20.66 -9.14 -1.15
N ALA A 67 -20.56 -10.12 -1.99
CA ALA A 67 -21.77 -10.70 -2.60
C ALA A 67 -22.51 -11.57 -1.63
#